data_fc8605ab0875629faa1340fd0f03c024
#
_entry.id   fc8605ab0875629faa1340fd0f03c024
#
_cell.length_a   1.000
_cell.length_b   1.000
_cell.length_c   1.000
_cell.angle_alpha   90.00
_cell.angle_beta   90.00
_cell.angle_gamma   90.00
#
_symmetry.space_group_name_H-M   'P 1'
#
loop_
_entity.id
_entity.type
_entity.pdbx_description
1 polymer ?
#
loop_
_entity_poly.entity_id
_entity_poly.type
_entity_poly.pdbx_seq_one_letter_code
_entity_poly.pdbx_strand_id
1 'polypeptide(L)'
;MLIVPQQGRLLVTTELGRLEVAPGSIALVPRGMAFKVDPLDLPARGYVCENLGAAFRLPELGPIGSNGLANPRDFEAPVAWFEEEAGPYEIVKRHGGQLWRATQPHSPFNVVAWHGNLAPCRYDTARFMTINTVSFDHPDPSIFTVLTSPSDTPGWANVDFVIFPPRWMVAEDTFRPPWYHRNVMSEFMGLVLGQYDAKPEGFKPGGASLHNSMVPHGPDAEAFDKASNATLAPH
;
A
#
# COMPACT_ATOMS: atom_id res chain seq x y z
N MET A 1 6.31 -8.25 -2.50
CA MET A 1 5.31 -8.34 -1.42
C MET A 1 5.13 -6.97 -0.80
N LEU A 2 3.92 -6.46 -0.76
CA LEU A 2 3.55 -5.24 -0.04
C LEU A 2 2.71 -5.66 1.17
N ILE A 3 3.08 -5.18 2.37
CA ILE A 3 2.46 -5.54 3.65
C ILE A 3 1.92 -4.26 4.28
N VAL A 4 0.63 -4.25 4.62
CA VAL A 4 -0.09 -3.10 5.18
C VAL A 4 -0.76 -3.53 6.49
N PRO A 5 -0.10 -3.38 7.64
CA PRO A 5 -0.73 -3.68 8.93
C PRO A 5 -1.91 -2.75 9.19
N GLN A 6 -3.02 -3.32 9.61
CA GLN A 6 -4.19 -2.57 10.06
C GLN A 6 -4.27 -2.56 11.60
N GLN A 7 -3.85 -3.64 12.25
CA GLN A 7 -3.85 -3.79 13.70
C GLN A 7 -2.63 -4.60 14.13
N GLY A 8 -1.99 -4.18 15.22
CA GLY A 8 -0.78 -4.78 15.75
C GLY A 8 0.47 -4.41 14.94
N ARG A 9 1.59 -4.24 15.62
CA ARG A 9 2.90 -4.03 14.99
C ARG A 9 3.47 -5.37 14.52
N LEU A 10 4.22 -5.33 13.45
CA LEU A 10 4.90 -6.47 12.85
C LEU A 10 6.41 -6.24 12.86
N LEU A 11 7.18 -7.31 13.08
CA LEU A 11 8.59 -7.35 12.79
C LEU A 11 8.79 -8.11 11.47
N VAL A 12 9.23 -7.42 10.45
CA VAL A 12 9.62 -8.01 9.18
C VAL A 12 11.13 -8.23 9.21
N THR A 13 11.55 -9.48 9.36
CA THR A 13 12.94 -9.88 9.29
C THR A 13 13.28 -10.30 7.87
N THR A 14 14.36 -9.75 7.33
CA THR A 14 14.83 -10.07 5.98
C THR A 14 16.32 -10.43 6.02
N GLU A 15 16.84 -11.00 4.96
CA GLU A 15 18.29 -11.24 4.80
C GLU A 15 19.14 -9.96 4.75
N LEU A 16 18.51 -8.77 4.68
CA LEU A 16 19.16 -7.47 4.69
C LEU A 16 18.96 -6.68 5.98
N GLY A 17 18.19 -7.23 6.93
CA GLY A 17 17.93 -6.59 8.20
C GLY A 17 16.45 -6.63 8.60
N ARG A 18 16.12 -5.91 9.67
CA ARG A 18 14.80 -5.93 10.33
C ARG A 18 14.09 -4.60 10.18
N LEU A 19 12.77 -4.68 9.98
CA LEU A 19 11.87 -3.51 9.93
C LEU A 19 10.71 -3.73 10.90
N GLU A 20 10.52 -2.83 11.83
CA GLU A 20 9.29 -2.77 12.61
C GLU A 20 8.26 -1.95 11.82
N VAL A 21 7.07 -2.52 11.61
CA VAL A 21 6.01 -1.93 10.78
C VAL A 21 4.73 -1.84 11.59
N ALA A 22 4.32 -0.63 11.92
CA ALA A 22 3.11 -0.34 12.67
C ALA A 22 1.91 -0.06 11.73
N PRO A 23 0.66 -0.12 12.22
CA PRO A 23 -0.49 0.44 11.52
C PRO A 23 -0.22 1.91 11.12
N GLY A 24 -0.57 2.27 9.89
CA GLY A 24 -0.20 3.56 9.29
C GLY A 24 1.13 3.55 8.55
N SER A 25 1.91 2.48 8.65
CA SER A 25 3.10 2.25 7.82
C SER A 25 2.90 1.06 6.90
N ILE A 26 3.70 1.02 5.83
CA ILE A 26 3.76 -0.13 4.92
C ILE A 26 5.17 -0.68 4.86
N ALA A 27 5.29 -1.98 4.54
CA ALA A 27 6.57 -2.58 4.19
C ALA A 27 6.53 -3.14 2.77
N LEU A 28 7.62 -2.93 2.04
CA LEU A 28 7.83 -3.50 0.72
C LEU A 28 9.03 -4.45 0.77
N VAL A 29 8.80 -5.72 0.44
CA VAL A 29 9.84 -6.73 0.31
C VAL A 29 10.00 -7.11 -1.16
N PRO A 30 11.15 -6.84 -1.78
CA PRO A 30 11.41 -7.19 -3.17
C PRO A 30 11.33 -8.69 -3.44
N ARG A 31 11.12 -9.03 -4.70
CA ARG A 31 11.09 -10.42 -5.17
C ARG A 31 12.45 -11.12 -4.97
N GLY A 32 12.39 -12.38 -4.57
CA GLY A 32 13.59 -13.22 -4.40
C GLY A 32 14.28 -13.07 -3.05
N MET A 33 13.81 -12.17 -2.22
CA MET A 33 14.37 -11.94 -0.88
C MET A 33 13.69 -12.86 0.15
N ALA A 34 14.50 -13.52 0.98
CA ALA A 34 13.98 -14.26 2.12
C ALA A 34 13.47 -13.30 3.20
N PHE A 35 12.31 -13.59 3.75
CA PHE A 35 11.73 -12.81 4.84
C PHE A 35 10.84 -13.64 5.74
N LYS A 36 10.64 -13.13 6.96
CA LYS A 36 9.73 -13.64 7.98
C LYS A 36 8.95 -12.49 8.57
N VAL A 37 7.71 -12.73 8.95
CA VAL A 37 6.86 -11.73 9.62
C VAL A 37 6.42 -12.27 10.96
N ASP A 38 6.82 -11.61 12.02
CA ASP A 38 6.43 -11.91 13.39
C ASP A 38 5.52 -10.79 13.93
N PRO A 39 4.36 -11.10 14.53
CA PRO A 39 3.58 -10.10 15.22
C PRO A 39 4.28 -9.70 16.53
N LEU A 40 4.46 -8.39 16.72
CA LEU A 40 4.95 -7.81 17.98
C LEU A 40 3.81 -7.58 18.97
N ASP A 41 2.62 -7.31 18.45
CA ASP A 41 1.42 -7.13 19.24
C ASP A 41 0.32 -8.08 18.73
N LEU A 42 -0.54 -8.55 19.66
CA LEU A 42 -1.70 -9.40 19.33
C LEU A 42 -3.00 -8.74 19.81
N PRO A 43 -4.08 -8.85 19.06
CA PRO A 43 -4.19 -9.48 17.75
C PRO A 43 -3.51 -8.66 16.65
N ALA A 44 -2.97 -9.35 15.64
CA ALA A 44 -2.40 -8.71 14.45
C ALA A 44 -3.19 -9.09 13.20
N ARG A 45 -3.45 -8.11 12.35
CA ARG A 45 -4.07 -8.30 11.04
C ARG A 45 -3.73 -7.15 10.09
N GLY A 46 -3.93 -7.38 8.81
CA GLY A 46 -3.67 -6.37 7.78
C GLY A 46 -3.97 -6.89 6.39
N TYR A 47 -3.46 -6.19 5.41
CA TYR A 47 -3.61 -6.51 4.00
C TYR A 47 -2.24 -6.84 3.41
N VAL A 48 -2.23 -7.77 2.47
CA VAL A 48 -1.02 -8.18 1.77
C VAL A 48 -1.31 -8.19 0.29
N CYS A 49 -0.45 -7.51 -0.49
CA CYS A 49 -0.46 -7.56 -1.94
C CYS A 49 0.78 -8.28 -2.44
N GLU A 50 0.58 -9.40 -3.13
CA GLU A 50 1.64 -10.10 -3.84
C GLU A 50 1.66 -9.62 -5.29
N ASN A 51 2.70 -8.86 -5.64
CA ASN A 51 2.90 -8.37 -7.00
C ASN A 51 3.75 -9.37 -7.79
N LEU A 52 3.18 -9.93 -8.85
CA LEU A 52 3.85 -10.88 -9.76
C LEU A 52 4.39 -10.20 -11.02
N GLY A 53 4.05 -8.94 -11.26
CA GLY A 53 4.50 -8.14 -12.38
C GLY A 53 5.86 -7.45 -12.17
N ALA A 54 6.05 -6.29 -12.77
CA ALA A 54 7.24 -5.46 -12.60
C ALA A 54 7.43 -5.02 -11.14
N ALA A 55 8.64 -4.67 -10.75
CA ALA A 55 8.91 -4.15 -9.42
C ALA A 55 8.14 -2.86 -9.15
N PHE A 56 7.72 -2.65 -7.91
CA PHE A 56 7.16 -1.38 -7.48
C PHE A 56 8.22 -0.27 -7.60
N ARG A 57 7.78 0.88 -8.03
CA ARG A 57 8.56 2.13 -8.10
C ARG A 57 7.69 3.31 -7.71
N LEU A 58 8.32 4.47 -7.52
CA LEU A 58 7.58 5.72 -7.38
C LEU A 58 6.92 6.08 -8.72
N PRO A 59 5.73 6.71 -8.69
CA PRO A 59 5.11 7.24 -9.91
C PRO A 59 6.00 8.28 -10.59
N GLU A 60 5.85 8.41 -11.90
CA GLU A 60 6.48 9.49 -12.65
C GLU A 60 5.78 10.83 -12.36
N LEU A 61 6.56 11.88 -12.29
CA LEU A 61 6.02 13.21 -11.94
C LEU A 61 5.25 13.87 -13.10
N GLY A 62 5.40 13.37 -14.32
CA GLY A 62 4.80 13.97 -15.50
C GLY A 62 5.35 15.38 -15.83
N PRO A 63 4.82 16.03 -16.89
CA PRO A 63 5.37 17.30 -17.39
C PRO A 63 5.09 18.52 -16.49
N ILE A 64 4.10 18.43 -15.64
CA ILE A 64 3.69 19.53 -14.74
C ILE A 64 4.22 19.37 -13.30
N GLY A 65 5.03 18.34 -13.02
CA GLY A 65 5.60 18.06 -11.71
C GLY A 65 4.78 17.10 -10.88
N SER A 66 4.71 17.32 -9.58
CA SER A 66 4.08 16.40 -8.63
C SER A 66 2.56 16.51 -8.59
N ASN A 67 1.93 15.35 -8.43
CA ASN A 67 0.48 15.27 -8.13
C ASN A 67 0.37 14.76 -6.70
N GLY A 68 0.57 14.42 -5.88
CA GLY A 68 0.72 13.85 -4.58
C GLY A 68 2.02 13.06 -4.52
N LEU A 69 2.79 13.15 -3.46
CA LEU A 69 4.12 12.57 -3.47
C LEU A 69 4.43 11.76 -2.21
N ALA A 70 4.85 10.50 -2.48
CA ALA A 70 5.77 9.82 -1.60
C ALA A 70 7.21 10.23 -1.98
N ASN A 71 7.97 10.78 -1.03
CA ASN A 71 9.34 11.20 -1.29
C ASN A 71 10.30 10.01 -1.11
N PRO A 72 11.26 9.77 -2.02
CA PRO A 72 12.22 8.66 -1.89
C PRO A 72 12.97 8.62 -0.56
N ARG A 73 13.30 9.78 0.01
CA ARG A 73 14.02 9.89 1.30
C ARG A 73 13.24 9.38 2.50
N ASP A 74 11.92 9.22 2.39
CA ASP A 74 11.04 8.78 3.46
C ASP A 74 10.85 7.25 3.48
N PHE A 75 11.44 6.55 2.50
CA PHE A 75 11.52 5.10 2.47
C PHE A 75 12.77 4.63 3.20
N GLU A 76 12.55 3.96 4.32
CA GLU A 76 13.63 3.53 5.22
C GLU A 76 14.02 2.09 4.94
N ALA A 77 15.25 1.87 4.50
CA ALA A 77 15.85 0.54 4.41
C ALA A 77 16.31 0.05 5.81
N PRO A 78 16.33 -1.26 6.06
CA PRO A 78 16.81 -1.78 7.32
C PRO A 78 18.33 -1.60 7.48
N VAL A 79 18.78 -1.54 8.73
CA VAL A 79 20.20 -1.67 9.05
C VAL A 79 20.58 -3.15 8.91
N ALA A 80 21.76 -3.41 8.35
CA ALA A 80 22.25 -4.77 8.16
C ALA A 80 22.25 -5.55 9.47
N TRP A 81 21.74 -6.78 9.40
CA TRP A 81 21.61 -7.68 10.53
C TRP A 81 21.65 -9.14 10.05
N PHE A 82 22.19 -10.02 10.84
CA PHE A 82 22.18 -11.45 10.58
C PHE A 82 22.01 -12.24 11.89
N GLU A 83 21.67 -13.51 11.79
CA GLU A 83 21.62 -14.41 12.94
C GLU A 83 22.31 -15.75 12.64
N GLU A 84 23.06 -16.23 13.62
CA GLU A 84 23.73 -17.53 13.58
C GLU A 84 22.97 -18.51 14.49
N GLU A 85 21.81 -18.99 14.02
CA GLU A 85 20.99 -19.93 14.74
C GLU A 85 21.00 -21.30 14.04
N ALA A 86 21.36 -22.33 14.76
CA ALA A 86 21.22 -23.72 14.32
C ALA A 86 19.82 -24.25 14.64
N GLY A 87 19.26 -25.04 13.75
CA GLY A 87 17.94 -25.65 13.93
C GLY A 87 17.27 -25.96 12.60
N PRO A 88 16.17 -26.68 12.61
CA PRO A 88 15.39 -26.91 11.41
C PRO A 88 14.57 -25.68 11.06
N TYR A 89 14.87 -25.04 9.94
CA TYR A 89 14.10 -23.94 9.37
C TYR A 89 13.38 -24.39 8.11
N GLU A 90 12.07 -24.18 8.07
CA GLU A 90 11.29 -24.37 6.85
C GLU A 90 11.32 -23.10 6.01
N ILE A 91 11.69 -23.23 4.75
CA ILE A 91 11.64 -22.18 3.75
C ILE A 91 10.53 -22.50 2.76
N VAL A 92 9.60 -21.57 2.57
CA VAL A 92 8.53 -21.68 1.59
C VAL A 92 8.80 -20.71 0.45
N LYS A 93 8.87 -21.24 -0.77
CA LYS A 93 9.04 -20.45 -1.99
C LYS A 93 7.83 -20.59 -2.89
N ARG A 94 7.29 -19.48 -3.35
CA ARG A 94 6.30 -19.48 -4.43
C ARG A 94 7.00 -19.35 -5.77
N HIS A 95 6.75 -20.32 -6.66
CA HIS A 95 7.29 -20.30 -8.02
C HIS A 95 6.35 -21.03 -8.98
N GLY A 96 6.09 -20.44 -10.16
CA GLY A 96 5.20 -21.03 -11.17
C GLY A 96 3.77 -21.28 -10.67
N GLY A 97 3.24 -20.43 -9.79
CA GLY A 97 1.91 -20.60 -9.19
C GLY A 97 1.84 -21.66 -8.08
N GLN A 98 2.94 -22.33 -7.77
CA GLN A 98 3.02 -23.39 -6.76
C GLN A 98 3.85 -22.96 -5.56
N LEU A 99 3.60 -23.61 -4.40
CA LEU A 99 4.41 -23.46 -3.20
C LEU A 99 5.39 -24.63 -3.10
N TRP A 100 6.65 -24.31 -2.95
CA TRP A 100 7.74 -25.22 -2.75
C TRP A 100 8.26 -25.07 -1.33
N ARG A 101 8.64 -26.19 -0.69
CA ARG A 101 9.19 -26.20 0.66
C ARG A 101 10.56 -26.85 0.67
N ALA A 102 11.43 -26.28 1.49
CA ALA A 102 12.73 -26.85 1.80
C ALA A 102 13.01 -26.68 3.28
N THR A 103 13.77 -27.60 3.85
CA THR A 103 14.26 -27.51 5.23
C THR A 103 15.78 -27.39 5.20
N GLN A 104 16.32 -26.48 6.01
CA GLN A 104 17.76 -26.35 6.21
C GLN A 104 18.09 -26.34 7.71
N PRO A 105 19.33 -26.74 8.12
CA PRO A 105 19.68 -26.91 9.52
C PRO A 105 20.15 -25.61 10.22
N HIS A 106 19.95 -24.49 9.63
CA HIS A 106 20.32 -23.17 10.17
C HIS A 106 19.37 -22.09 9.69
N SER A 107 19.38 -20.92 10.35
CA SER A 107 18.57 -19.77 9.95
C SER A 107 18.86 -19.36 8.50
N PRO A 108 17.81 -19.06 7.69
CA PRO A 108 17.99 -18.48 6.36
C PRO A 108 18.55 -17.05 6.40
N PHE A 109 18.58 -16.44 7.59
CA PHE A 109 19.15 -15.11 7.83
C PHE A 109 20.60 -15.15 8.30
N ASN A 110 21.24 -16.32 8.32
CA ASN A 110 22.69 -16.45 8.50
C ASN A 110 23.42 -16.05 7.21
N VAL A 111 23.31 -14.79 6.88
CA VAL A 111 23.87 -14.19 5.67
C VAL A 111 24.16 -12.72 5.90
N VAL A 112 25.32 -12.26 5.41
CA VAL A 112 25.62 -10.84 5.32
C VAL A 112 25.37 -10.41 3.89
N ALA A 113 24.14 -9.90 3.64
CA ALA A 113 23.73 -9.54 2.31
C ALA A 113 24.04 -8.06 2.00
N TRP A 114 24.47 -7.84 0.78
CA TRP A 114 24.63 -6.49 0.24
C TRP A 114 23.38 -6.11 -0.56
N HIS A 115 22.75 -4.98 -0.20
CA HIS A 115 21.42 -4.68 -0.73
C HIS A 115 21.41 -3.88 -2.04
N GLY A 116 22.45 -3.26 -2.49
CA GLY A 116 22.42 -2.50 -3.75
C GLY A 116 21.22 -1.53 -3.84
N ASN A 117 20.54 -1.55 -4.99
CA ASN A 117 19.42 -0.63 -5.29
C ASN A 117 18.03 -1.19 -4.96
N LEU A 118 17.91 -2.49 -4.66
CA LEU A 118 16.63 -3.15 -4.34
C LEU A 118 16.67 -3.67 -2.91
N ALA A 119 16.43 -2.80 -1.96
CA ALA A 119 16.31 -3.15 -0.55
C ALA A 119 14.84 -3.29 -0.14
N PRO A 120 14.54 -4.11 0.89
CA PRO A 120 13.27 -3.98 1.57
C PRO A 120 13.20 -2.60 2.22
N CYS A 121 12.01 -2.05 2.32
CA CYS A 121 11.85 -0.74 2.92
C CYS A 121 10.52 -0.63 3.68
N ARG A 122 10.51 0.32 4.62
CA ARG A 122 9.32 0.79 5.32
C ARG A 122 9.02 2.20 4.87
N TYR A 123 7.74 2.53 4.80
CA TYR A 123 7.27 3.89 4.54
C TYR A 123 6.13 4.24 5.50
N ASP A 124 6.25 5.38 6.17
CA ASP A 124 5.19 5.96 7.00
C ASP A 124 4.23 6.75 6.09
N THR A 125 2.99 6.28 5.98
CA THR A 125 1.98 6.88 5.08
C THR A 125 1.55 8.28 5.53
N ALA A 126 1.78 8.67 6.78
CA ALA A 126 1.56 10.04 7.25
C ALA A 126 2.51 11.07 6.61
N ARG A 127 3.61 10.61 6.00
CA ARG A 127 4.54 11.46 5.26
C ARG A 127 4.14 11.72 3.82
N PHE A 128 3.06 11.09 3.37
CA PHE A 128 2.56 11.30 2.03
C PHE A 128 2.05 12.74 1.87
N MET A 129 2.63 13.45 0.92
CA MET A 129 2.22 14.83 0.64
C MET A 129 1.00 14.83 -0.27
N THR A 130 -0.16 15.05 0.32
CA THR A 130 -1.43 15.12 -0.39
C THR A 130 -1.59 16.47 -1.07
N ILE A 131 -1.94 16.44 -2.35
CA ILE A 131 -2.27 17.64 -3.13
C ILE A 131 -3.73 17.57 -3.53
N ASN A 132 -4.45 18.67 -3.33
CA ASN A 132 -5.83 18.84 -3.77
C ASN A 132 -5.99 20.10 -4.63
N THR A 133 -7.06 20.16 -5.40
CA THR A 133 -7.45 21.35 -6.15
C THR A 133 -8.56 22.09 -5.44
N VAL A 134 -8.67 23.39 -5.64
CA VAL A 134 -9.79 24.23 -5.20
C VAL A 134 -10.68 24.69 -6.37
N SER A 135 -10.37 24.24 -7.58
CA SER A 135 -11.16 24.56 -8.76
C SER A 135 -12.39 23.65 -8.87
N PHE A 136 -13.22 23.92 -9.83
CA PHE A 136 -14.49 23.23 -10.07
C PHE A 136 -14.34 21.80 -10.60
N ASP A 137 -13.14 21.27 -10.68
CA ASP A 137 -12.90 19.92 -11.21
C ASP A 137 -12.53 18.93 -10.09
N HIS A 138 -12.96 17.69 -10.25
CA HIS A 138 -12.70 16.61 -9.31
C HIS A 138 -11.26 16.08 -9.51
N PRO A 139 -10.44 15.99 -8.45
CA PRO A 139 -9.10 15.46 -8.58
C PRO A 139 -9.14 13.97 -8.95
N ASP A 140 -8.33 13.57 -9.92
CA ASP A 140 -8.15 12.16 -10.29
C ASP A 140 -7.51 11.41 -9.13
N PRO A 141 -8.05 10.24 -8.70
CA PRO A 141 -7.49 9.44 -7.60
C PRO A 141 -6.03 9.02 -7.80
N SER A 142 -5.52 9.03 -9.03
CA SER A 142 -4.10 8.72 -9.31
C SER A 142 -3.12 9.66 -8.62
N ILE A 143 -3.55 10.85 -8.22
CA ILE A 143 -2.72 11.78 -7.44
C ILE A 143 -2.36 11.24 -6.05
N PHE A 144 -3.05 10.21 -5.57
CA PHE A 144 -2.80 9.56 -4.29
C PHE A 144 -1.95 8.30 -4.40
N THR A 145 -1.37 8.02 -5.56
CA THR A 145 -0.53 6.84 -5.78
C THR A 145 0.80 6.97 -5.06
N VAL A 146 1.06 6.06 -4.15
CA VAL A 146 2.34 5.96 -3.41
C VAL A 146 3.36 5.16 -4.20
N LEU A 147 2.95 4.02 -4.74
CA LEU A 147 3.81 3.11 -5.49
C LEU A 147 3.05 2.58 -6.71
N THR A 148 3.77 2.43 -7.81
CA THR A 148 3.24 1.83 -9.03
C THR A 148 4.10 0.67 -9.51
N SER A 149 3.45 -0.35 -10.07
CA SER A 149 4.09 -1.42 -10.82
C SER A 149 3.58 -1.32 -12.27
N PRO A 150 4.42 -0.93 -13.23
CA PRO A 150 3.98 -0.78 -14.62
C PRO A 150 3.59 -2.12 -15.25
N SER A 151 2.69 -2.09 -16.21
CA SER A 151 2.40 -3.20 -17.10
C SER A 151 3.08 -3.03 -18.46
N ASP A 152 2.92 -4.02 -19.35
CA ASP A 152 3.38 -3.95 -20.73
C ASP A 152 2.48 -3.05 -21.62
N THR A 153 1.33 -2.65 -21.10
CA THR A 153 0.39 -1.77 -21.81
C THR A 153 0.58 -0.34 -21.35
N PRO A 154 1.00 0.59 -22.20
CA PRO A 154 1.13 2.00 -21.86
C PRO A 154 -0.16 2.58 -21.28
N GLY A 155 -0.05 3.33 -20.18
CA GLY A 155 -1.18 3.94 -19.48
C GLY A 155 -1.93 3.00 -18.54
N TRP A 156 -1.57 1.72 -18.47
CA TRP A 156 -2.14 0.77 -17.52
C TRP A 156 -1.06 0.28 -16.56
N ALA A 157 -1.35 0.32 -15.27
CA ALA A 157 -0.49 -0.32 -14.28
C ALA A 157 -0.85 -1.81 -14.14
N ASN A 158 0.15 -2.61 -13.73
CA ASN A 158 -0.09 -3.94 -13.20
C ASN A 158 -0.69 -3.87 -11.80
N VAL A 159 -0.14 -2.99 -10.95
CA VAL A 159 -0.66 -2.67 -9.61
C VAL A 159 -0.32 -1.22 -9.29
N ASP A 160 -1.31 -0.45 -8.86
CA ASP A 160 -1.11 0.82 -8.18
C ASP A 160 -1.49 0.67 -6.70
N PHE A 161 -0.61 1.13 -5.82
CA PHE A 161 -0.93 1.27 -4.40
C PHE A 161 -1.24 2.73 -4.11
N VAL A 162 -2.50 2.96 -3.82
CA VAL A 162 -3.09 4.30 -3.58
C VAL A 162 -3.50 4.39 -2.12
N ILE A 163 -3.36 5.56 -1.51
CA ILE A 163 -3.88 5.85 -0.16
C ILE A 163 -4.78 7.08 -0.19
N PHE A 164 -5.75 7.10 0.71
CA PHE A 164 -6.61 8.25 0.96
C PHE A 164 -6.40 8.71 2.41
N PRO A 165 -5.36 9.51 2.69
CA PRO A 165 -5.08 10.01 4.03
C PRO A 165 -6.03 11.17 4.39
N PRO A 166 -6.07 11.59 5.66
CA PRO A 166 -6.73 12.84 6.04
C PRO A 166 -6.26 14.00 5.18
N ARG A 167 -7.20 14.76 4.61
CA ARG A 167 -6.92 15.83 3.65
C ARG A 167 -8.06 16.84 3.58
N TRP A 168 -7.82 17.99 2.97
CA TRP A 168 -8.91 18.85 2.54
C TRP A 168 -9.66 18.20 1.38
N MET A 169 -10.95 17.99 1.57
CA MET A 169 -11.84 17.49 0.51
C MET A 169 -12.27 18.69 -0.34
N VAL A 170 -11.43 19.06 -1.28
CA VAL A 170 -11.56 20.34 -1.93
C VAL A 170 -11.93 20.20 -3.38
N ALA A 171 -13.13 20.61 -3.70
CA ALA A 171 -13.39 21.30 -4.94
C ALA A 171 -14.62 22.17 -4.72
N GLU A 172 -14.50 23.47 -4.89
CA GLU A 172 -15.61 24.39 -4.81
C GLU A 172 -16.65 24.02 -5.85
N ASP A 173 -17.93 23.98 -5.45
CA ASP A 173 -19.07 23.62 -6.30
C ASP A 173 -18.98 22.22 -6.98
N THR A 174 -18.15 21.33 -6.48
CA THR A 174 -18.05 19.98 -7.01
C THR A 174 -18.34 18.92 -5.96
N PHE A 175 -18.62 17.71 -6.43
CA PHE A 175 -18.78 16.54 -5.61
C PHE A 175 -17.42 16.11 -5.02
N ARG A 176 -17.33 15.90 -3.71
CA ARG A 176 -16.08 15.73 -2.96
C ARG A 176 -15.60 14.29 -2.83
N PRO A 177 -16.45 13.29 -2.54
CA PRO A 177 -16.06 11.90 -2.70
C PRO A 177 -15.78 11.54 -4.16
N PRO A 178 -15.08 10.44 -4.43
CA PRO A 178 -14.84 9.99 -5.80
C PRO A 178 -16.14 9.91 -6.60
N TRP A 179 -16.10 10.34 -7.85
CA TRP A 179 -17.23 10.25 -8.76
C TRP A 179 -17.66 8.80 -8.94
N TYR A 180 -18.94 8.59 -9.24
CA TYR A 180 -19.40 7.31 -9.70
C TYR A 180 -18.69 6.95 -11.01
N HIS A 181 -17.91 5.89 -11.02
CA HIS A 181 -16.96 5.61 -12.09
C HIS A 181 -16.76 4.10 -12.30
N ARG A 182 -15.94 3.76 -13.26
CA ARG A 182 -15.46 2.40 -13.53
C ARG A 182 -13.99 2.45 -13.93
N ASN A 183 -13.24 1.45 -13.53
CA ASN A 183 -11.83 1.28 -13.88
C ASN A 183 -11.64 0.08 -14.81
N VAL A 184 -10.65 0.14 -15.68
CA VAL A 184 -10.22 -1.02 -16.48
C VAL A 184 -9.54 -2.08 -15.62
N MET A 185 -9.02 -1.71 -14.47
CA MET A 185 -8.43 -2.58 -13.46
C MET A 185 -9.46 -2.90 -12.37
N SER A 186 -9.27 -4.03 -11.70
CA SER A 186 -10.00 -4.30 -10.46
C SER A 186 -9.43 -3.44 -9.34
N GLU A 187 -10.30 -3.01 -8.42
CA GLU A 187 -9.94 -2.16 -7.29
C GLU A 187 -10.21 -2.90 -5.98
N PHE A 188 -9.15 -3.15 -5.22
CA PHE A 188 -9.25 -3.66 -3.86
C PHE A 188 -9.07 -2.51 -2.87
N MET A 189 -10.08 -2.28 -2.04
CA MET A 189 -10.03 -1.26 -0.99
C MET A 189 -9.98 -1.90 0.39
N GLY A 190 -9.08 -1.41 1.24
CA GLY A 190 -8.98 -1.77 2.64
C GLY A 190 -9.01 -0.53 3.53
N LEU A 191 -9.83 -0.54 4.58
CA LEU A 191 -9.87 0.55 5.54
C LEU A 191 -8.91 0.27 6.70
N VAL A 192 -7.86 1.07 6.82
CA VAL A 192 -6.88 0.94 7.91
C VAL A 192 -7.37 1.64 9.17
N LEU A 193 -7.74 2.91 9.06
CA LEU A 193 -8.19 3.77 10.16
C LEU A 193 -9.32 4.69 9.67
N GLY A 194 -10.08 5.27 10.60
CA GLY A 194 -11.07 6.30 10.31
C GLY A 194 -12.36 5.77 9.68
N GLN A 195 -12.92 6.56 8.81
CA GLN A 195 -14.18 6.32 8.13
C GLN A 195 -14.00 6.53 6.62
N TYR A 196 -14.68 5.72 5.83
CA TYR A 196 -14.65 5.84 4.38
C TYR A 196 -15.69 6.88 3.91
N ASP A 197 -15.24 7.86 3.13
CA ASP A 197 -16.06 9.00 2.69
C ASP A 197 -17.24 8.61 1.79
N ALA A 198 -17.05 7.62 0.91
CA ALA A 198 -18.09 7.24 -0.04
C ALA A 198 -19.15 6.31 0.56
N LYS A 199 -18.88 5.68 1.71
CA LYS A 199 -19.82 4.78 2.38
C LYS A 199 -19.51 4.71 3.89
N PRO A 200 -20.05 5.63 4.68
CA PRO A 200 -19.73 5.73 6.11
C PRO A 200 -20.23 4.55 6.93
N GLU A 201 -21.31 3.89 6.50
CA GLU A 201 -21.88 2.75 7.22
C GLU A 201 -21.48 1.41 6.62
N GLY A 202 -21.20 0.42 7.48
CA GLY A 202 -20.90 -0.95 7.08
C GLY A 202 -19.47 -1.22 6.63
N PHE A 203 -18.66 -0.20 6.30
CA PHE A 203 -17.25 -0.34 5.96
C PHE A 203 -16.38 0.16 7.12
N LYS A 204 -15.89 -0.76 7.93
CA LYS A 204 -15.15 -0.46 9.17
C LYS A 204 -13.67 -0.79 9.03
N PRO A 205 -12.80 -0.22 9.90
CA PRO A 205 -11.39 -0.57 9.94
C PRO A 205 -11.16 -2.09 10.01
N GLY A 206 -10.30 -2.59 9.12
CA GLY A 206 -10.07 -4.02 8.90
C GLY A 206 -11.03 -4.68 7.90
N GLY A 207 -12.03 -3.96 7.42
CA GLY A 207 -12.89 -4.39 6.31
C GLY A 207 -12.20 -4.16 4.95
N ALA A 208 -12.71 -4.86 3.93
CA ALA A 208 -12.25 -4.71 2.56
C ALA A 208 -13.40 -4.87 1.57
N SER A 209 -13.25 -4.27 0.39
CA SER A 209 -14.13 -4.47 -0.76
C SER A 209 -13.31 -4.74 -2.02
N LEU A 210 -13.90 -5.44 -2.96
CA LEU A 210 -13.32 -5.69 -4.28
C LEU A 210 -14.32 -5.25 -5.34
N HIS A 211 -13.92 -4.29 -6.14
CA HIS A 211 -14.62 -3.85 -7.34
C HIS A 211 -13.94 -4.47 -8.54
N ASN A 212 -14.65 -5.36 -9.23
CA ASN A 212 -14.10 -6.01 -10.41
C ASN A 212 -13.93 -5.02 -11.56
N SER A 213 -13.03 -5.36 -12.48
CA SER A 213 -12.81 -4.60 -13.73
C SER A 213 -14.12 -4.22 -14.40
N MET A 214 -14.25 -2.96 -14.78
CA MET A 214 -15.38 -2.36 -15.49
C MET A 214 -16.73 -2.37 -14.75
N VAL A 215 -16.78 -2.79 -13.49
CA VAL A 215 -18.00 -2.67 -12.67
C VAL A 215 -18.14 -1.23 -12.20
N PRO A 216 -19.24 -0.53 -12.55
CA PRO A 216 -19.48 0.82 -12.05
C PRO A 216 -19.66 0.84 -10.54
N HIS A 217 -19.02 1.78 -9.87
CA HIS A 217 -19.13 1.97 -8.43
C HIS A 217 -18.88 3.43 -8.04
N GLY A 218 -19.26 3.78 -6.83
CA GLY A 218 -19.13 5.13 -6.30
C GLY A 218 -19.87 5.27 -4.97
N PRO A 219 -20.02 6.51 -4.46
CA PRO A 219 -20.72 6.80 -3.23
C PRO A 219 -22.22 6.46 -3.36
N ASP A 220 -22.83 6.12 -2.23
CA ASP A 220 -24.29 6.02 -2.14
C ASP A 220 -24.95 7.42 -2.12
N ALA A 221 -26.29 7.45 -2.24
CA ALA A 221 -27.04 8.70 -2.32
C ALA A 221 -26.85 9.56 -1.07
N GLU A 222 -26.80 8.94 0.12
CA GLU A 222 -26.62 9.67 1.37
C GLU A 222 -25.22 10.32 1.47
N ALA A 223 -24.18 9.57 1.08
CA ALA A 223 -22.82 10.09 1.02
C ALA A 223 -22.70 11.23 -0.01
N PHE A 224 -23.37 11.09 -1.16
CA PHE A 224 -23.44 12.13 -2.17
C PHE A 224 -24.05 13.43 -1.63
N ASP A 225 -25.22 13.37 -1.03
CA ASP A 225 -25.93 14.54 -0.52
C ASP A 225 -25.14 15.22 0.61
N LYS A 226 -24.60 14.44 1.54
CA LYS A 226 -23.78 14.96 2.63
C LYS A 226 -22.51 15.65 2.12
N ALA A 227 -21.78 15.01 1.22
CA ALA A 227 -20.54 15.56 0.69
C ALA A 227 -20.75 16.81 -0.15
N SER A 228 -21.84 16.86 -0.94
CA SER A 228 -22.16 18.02 -1.79
C SER A 228 -22.45 19.29 -0.98
N ASN A 229 -22.97 19.12 0.26
CA ASN A 229 -23.40 20.24 1.11
C ASN A 229 -22.51 20.43 2.35
N ALA A 230 -21.46 19.65 2.54
CA ALA A 230 -20.62 19.73 3.72
C ALA A 230 -19.78 21.01 3.76
N THR A 231 -19.56 21.55 4.97
CA THR A 231 -18.53 22.56 5.19
C THR A 231 -17.15 21.93 5.00
N LEU A 232 -16.30 22.58 4.21
CA LEU A 232 -14.96 22.07 3.92
C LEU A 232 -14.09 22.08 5.17
N ALA A 233 -13.47 20.95 5.45
CA ALA A 233 -12.49 20.76 6.52
C ALA A 233 -11.59 19.57 6.16
N PRO A 234 -10.36 19.50 6.70
CA PRO A 234 -9.55 18.29 6.61
C PRO A 234 -10.23 17.16 7.40
N HIS A 235 -10.31 15.98 6.81
CA HIS A 235 -10.79 14.77 7.48
C HIS A 235 -10.28 13.49 6.78
#